data_70a5f1a4e1fcb9054484126900fb82ae
#
_entry.id   70a5f1a4e1fcb9054484126900fb82ae
#
_cell.length_a   1.000
_cell.length_b   1.000
_cell.length_c   1.000
_cell.angle_alpha   90.00
_cell.angle_beta   90.00
_cell.angle_gamma   90.00
#
_symmetry.space_group_name_H-M   'P 1'
#
loop_
_entity.id
_entity.type
_entity.pdbx_description
1 polymer ?
#
loop_
_entity_poly.entity_id
_entity_poly.type
_entity_poly.pdbx_seq_one_letter_code
_entity_poly.pdbx_strand_id
1 'polypeptide(L)'
;MEELNLTPEIEEVIEAAPEQQEPEYVEVVDVQFRPGQKVYYFDPAGMDIKQYDHLIIDTARGPEYGICSGGNHKINVKDVVPPLRQVLRFATEAEIGRAHV
;
A
#
# COMPACT_ATOMS: atom_id res chain seq x y z
N MET A 1 -34.13 5.09 41.57
CA MET A 1 -33.24 5.90 41.14
C MET A 1 -32.00 5.33 40.80
N GLU A 2 -31.61 4.43 41.38
CA GLU A 2 -30.42 3.87 41.04
C GLU A 2 -30.38 3.34 39.70
N GLU A 3 -31.43 3.13 39.16
CA GLU A 3 -31.42 2.56 37.87
C GLU A 3 -30.70 3.41 36.89
N LEU A 4 -30.56 4.65 37.20
CA LEU A 4 -29.89 5.43 36.22
C LEU A 4 -28.53 5.01 36.00
N ASN A 5 -27.92 4.41 36.91
CA ASN A 5 -26.53 4.11 36.74
C ASN A 5 -26.26 3.19 35.62
N LEU A 6 -27.18 2.40 35.26
CA LEU A 6 -26.93 1.43 34.22
C LEU A 6 -26.65 2.05 32.89
N THR A 7 -27.30 3.14 32.65
CA THR A 7 -27.21 3.77 31.37
C THR A 7 -25.80 4.19 31.01
N PRO A 8 -25.10 4.83 31.90
CA PRO A 8 -23.76 5.30 31.55
C PRO A 8 -22.84 4.17 31.16
N GLU A 9 -23.00 3.08 31.82
CA GLU A 9 -22.12 1.98 31.52
C GLU A 9 -22.31 1.47 30.13
N ILE A 10 -23.51 1.43 29.68
CA ILE A 10 -23.78 0.95 28.35
C ILE A 10 -23.18 1.89 27.35
N GLU A 11 -23.26 3.14 27.58
CA GLU A 11 -22.72 4.09 26.66
C GLU A 11 -21.23 3.92 26.49
N GLU A 12 -20.56 3.65 27.56
CA GLU A 12 -19.13 3.47 27.45
C GLU A 12 -18.77 2.30 26.59
N VAL A 13 -19.51 1.26 26.72
CA VAL A 13 -19.26 0.10 25.91
C VAL A 13 -19.39 0.43 24.45
N ILE A 14 -20.39 1.17 24.10
CA ILE A 14 -20.63 1.52 22.73
C ILE A 14 -19.49 2.34 22.19
N GLU A 15 -19.01 3.25 22.96
CA GLU A 15 -17.95 4.11 22.49
C GLU A 15 -16.68 3.36 22.25
N ALA A 16 -16.45 2.35 23.02
CA ALA A 16 -15.24 1.58 22.85
C ALA A 16 -15.33 0.67 21.66
N ALA A 17 -16.45 0.58 21.03
CA ALA A 17 -16.62 -0.35 19.93
C ALA A 17 -15.66 -0.02 18.80
N PRO A 18 -14.91 -0.98 18.36
CA PRO A 18 -13.93 -0.73 17.32
C PRO A 18 -14.55 -0.33 16.00
N GLU A 19 -15.75 -0.70 15.79
CA GLU A 19 -16.39 -0.37 14.55
C GLU A 19 -16.58 1.11 14.40
N GLN A 20 -16.42 1.83 15.47
CA GLN A 20 -16.50 3.28 15.37
C GLN A 20 -15.32 3.86 14.63
N GLN A 21 -14.29 3.11 14.46
CA GLN A 21 -13.11 3.64 13.85
C GLN A 21 -13.30 3.84 12.36
N GLU A 22 -12.69 4.88 11.88
CA GLU A 22 -12.76 5.17 10.47
C GLU A 22 -11.82 4.26 9.71
N PRO A 23 -12.10 4.01 8.45
CA PRO A 23 -11.17 3.22 7.64
C PRO A 23 -9.83 3.91 7.54
N GLU A 24 -8.79 3.13 7.49
CA GLU A 24 -7.45 3.65 7.33
C GLU A 24 -6.98 3.38 5.92
N TYR A 25 -6.25 4.34 5.37
CA TYR A 25 -5.75 4.24 4.00
C TYR A 25 -4.25 4.35 4.00
N VAL A 26 -3.63 3.73 3.02
CA VAL A 26 -2.20 3.79 2.84
C VAL A 26 -1.92 4.10 1.39
N GLU A 27 -0.88 4.90 1.15
CA GLU A 27 -0.50 5.25 -0.21
C GLU A 27 0.33 4.14 -0.81
N VAL A 28 0.01 3.77 -2.04
CA VAL A 28 0.70 2.71 -2.75
C VAL A 28 0.84 3.07 -4.22
N VAL A 29 1.67 2.30 -4.90
CA VAL A 29 1.72 2.29 -6.37
C VAL A 29 1.51 0.85 -6.82
N ASP A 30 0.99 0.70 -8.03
CA ASP A 30 0.76 -0.61 -8.63
C ASP A 30 1.93 -0.93 -9.54
N VAL A 31 2.54 -2.10 -9.36
CA VAL A 31 3.72 -2.48 -10.11
C VAL A 31 3.53 -3.85 -10.72
N GLN A 32 3.96 -4.00 -11.98
CA GLN A 32 4.05 -5.28 -12.64
C GLN A 32 5.51 -5.58 -12.90
N PHE A 33 5.91 -6.81 -12.64
CA PHE A 33 7.28 -7.23 -12.92
C PHE A 33 7.44 -7.69 -14.34
N ARG A 34 6.35 -8.11 -14.96
CA ARG A 34 6.35 -8.50 -16.37
C ARG A 34 5.00 -8.14 -16.99
N PRO A 35 4.99 -7.76 -18.25
CA PRO A 35 3.73 -7.41 -18.90
C PRO A 35 2.74 -8.56 -18.83
N GLY A 36 1.49 -8.21 -18.57
CA GLY A 36 0.42 -9.20 -18.51
C GLY A 36 0.36 -10.03 -17.26
N GLN A 37 1.26 -9.80 -16.32
CA GLN A 37 1.24 -10.53 -15.06
C GLN A 37 0.50 -9.73 -14.01
N LYS A 38 0.35 -10.35 -12.85
CA LYS A 38 -0.35 -9.78 -11.72
C LYS A 38 0.29 -8.47 -11.28
N VAL A 39 -0.54 -7.56 -10.83
CA VAL A 39 -0.12 -6.28 -10.28
C VAL A 39 0.01 -6.43 -8.76
N TYR A 40 1.06 -5.84 -8.21
CA TYR A 40 1.30 -5.84 -6.77
C TYR A 40 1.39 -4.43 -6.27
N TYR A 41 1.04 -4.22 -5.01
CA TYR A 41 1.12 -2.92 -4.36
C TYR A 41 2.46 -2.75 -3.67
N PHE A 42 3.03 -1.55 -3.80
CA PHE A 42 4.26 -1.20 -3.09
C PHE A 42 4.17 0.21 -2.55
N ASP A 43 4.91 0.47 -1.49
CA ASP A 43 4.98 1.79 -0.88
C ASP A 43 5.85 2.67 -1.77
N PRO A 44 5.35 3.81 -2.23
CA PRO A 44 6.15 4.69 -3.10
C PRO A 44 7.30 5.37 -2.37
N ALA A 45 7.36 5.27 -1.04
CA ALA A 45 8.48 5.81 -0.25
C ALA A 45 8.69 7.30 -0.50
N GLY A 46 7.60 8.05 -0.59
CA GLY A 46 7.66 9.49 -0.77
C GLY A 46 7.92 9.95 -2.18
N MET A 47 8.04 9.06 -3.14
CA MET A 47 8.27 9.43 -4.53
C MET A 47 6.97 9.66 -5.26
N ASP A 48 7.01 10.56 -6.23
CA ASP A 48 5.86 10.81 -7.11
C ASP A 48 6.06 9.94 -8.34
N ILE A 49 5.34 8.84 -8.39
CA ILE A 49 5.54 7.81 -9.41
C ILE A 49 4.32 7.80 -10.31
N LYS A 50 4.56 7.72 -11.61
CA LYS A 50 3.50 7.78 -12.58
C LYS A 50 3.42 6.50 -13.36
N GLN A 51 2.28 6.28 -13.99
CA GLN A 51 2.09 5.12 -14.85
C GLN A 51 3.22 5.05 -15.87
N TYR A 52 3.74 3.84 -16.05
CA TYR A 52 4.83 3.52 -16.98
C TYR A 52 6.21 3.88 -16.47
N ASP A 53 6.33 4.44 -15.26
CA ASP A 53 7.66 4.66 -14.71
C ASP A 53 8.32 3.31 -14.42
N HIS A 54 9.64 3.27 -14.65
CA HIS A 54 10.44 2.08 -14.43
C HIS A 54 11.11 2.19 -13.08
N LEU A 55 11.00 1.15 -12.29
CA LEU A 55 11.33 1.21 -10.87
C LEU A 55 12.19 0.03 -10.45
N ILE A 56 12.93 0.25 -9.37
CA ILE A 56 13.61 -0.83 -8.67
C ILE A 56 12.89 -1.03 -7.34
N ILE A 57 12.44 -2.23 -7.09
CA ILE A 57 11.55 -2.56 -5.99
C ILE A 57 12.25 -3.48 -5.01
N ASP A 58 12.03 -3.25 -3.72
CA ASP A 58 12.54 -4.13 -2.68
C ASP A 58 11.62 -5.35 -2.60
N THR A 59 12.15 -6.53 -2.87
CA THR A 59 11.36 -7.76 -2.77
C THR A 59 12.06 -8.75 -1.86
N ALA A 60 11.37 -9.83 -1.56
CA ALA A 60 11.93 -10.87 -0.69
C ALA A 60 13.21 -11.48 -1.26
N ARG A 61 13.38 -11.39 -2.58
CA ARG A 61 14.57 -11.91 -3.24
C ARG A 61 15.62 -10.84 -3.51
N GLY A 62 15.40 -9.63 -3.01
CA GLY A 62 16.28 -8.50 -3.24
C GLY A 62 15.68 -7.53 -4.23
N PRO A 63 16.47 -6.54 -4.66
CA PRO A 63 15.94 -5.53 -5.58
C PRO A 63 15.58 -6.14 -6.93
N GLU A 64 14.41 -5.77 -7.45
CA GLU A 64 13.93 -6.26 -8.74
C GLU A 64 13.38 -5.12 -9.55
N TYR A 65 13.47 -5.25 -10.86
CA TYR A 65 12.97 -4.27 -11.80
C TYR A 65 11.47 -4.47 -12.01
N GLY A 66 10.73 -3.37 -12.04
CA GLY A 66 9.29 -3.41 -12.29
C GLY A 66 8.84 -2.15 -12.98
N ILE A 67 7.63 -2.19 -13.53
CA ILE A 67 7.06 -1.05 -14.23
C ILE A 67 5.77 -0.68 -13.54
N CYS A 68 5.61 0.62 -13.27
CA CYS A 68 4.40 1.11 -12.60
C CYS A 68 3.22 1.01 -13.54
N SER A 69 2.17 0.35 -13.11
CA SER A 69 0.95 0.27 -13.90
C SER A 69 -0.10 1.27 -13.42
N GLY A 70 0.01 1.73 -12.18
CA GLY A 70 -0.90 2.74 -11.65
C GLY A 70 -0.15 3.60 -10.65
N GLY A 71 -0.05 4.90 -10.89
CA GLY A 71 0.70 5.79 -10.05
C GLY A 71 0.18 5.87 -8.63
N ASN A 72 0.69 6.82 -7.86
CA ASN A 72 0.36 6.92 -6.44
C ASN A 72 -1.15 7.02 -6.23
N HIS A 73 -1.65 6.18 -5.33
CA HIS A 73 -3.05 6.24 -4.93
C HIS A 73 -3.19 5.60 -3.57
N LYS A 74 -4.36 5.71 -2.98
CA LYS A 74 -4.59 5.19 -1.64
C LYS A 74 -5.52 4.00 -1.70
N ILE A 75 -5.21 3.00 -0.88
CA ILE A 75 -6.08 1.85 -0.74
C ILE A 75 -6.34 1.64 0.74
N ASN A 76 -7.37 0.87 1.04
CA ASN A 76 -7.68 0.53 2.40
C ASN A 76 -6.57 -0.36 2.94
N VAL A 77 -6.13 -0.08 4.16
CA VAL A 77 -5.04 -0.82 4.75
C VAL A 77 -5.37 -2.31 4.84
N LYS A 78 -6.64 -2.65 4.88
CA LYS A 78 -7.06 -4.06 4.93
C LYS A 78 -6.75 -4.81 3.64
N ASP A 79 -6.57 -4.09 2.54
CA ASP A 79 -6.28 -4.71 1.25
C ASP A 79 -4.79 -4.95 1.05
N VAL A 80 -3.97 -4.57 2.01
CA VAL A 80 -2.53 -4.75 1.92
C VAL A 80 -2.16 -6.09 2.54
N VAL A 81 -1.36 -6.86 1.81
CA VAL A 81 -0.80 -8.10 2.35
C VAL A 81 0.56 -7.76 2.93
N PRO A 82 0.70 -7.80 4.26
CA PRO A 82 1.99 -7.44 4.86
C PRO A 82 3.06 -8.45 4.51
N PRO A 83 4.32 -8.01 4.47
CA PRO A 83 4.74 -6.63 4.67
C PRO A 83 4.58 -5.83 3.39
N LEU A 84 4.26 -4.55 3.53
CA LEU A 84 4.22 -3.66 2.37
C LEU A 84 5.63 -3.20 2.09
N ARG A 85 6.21 -3.74 1.04
CA ARG A 85 7.58 -3.39 0.67
C ARG A 85 7.57 -2.14 -0.17
N GLN A 86 8.73 -1.53 -0.35
CA GLN A 86 8.78 -0.19 -0.92
C GLN A 86 9.54 -0.15 -2.22
N VAL A 87 9.27 0.89 -2.99
CA VAL A 87 10.04 1.25 -4.15
C VAL A 87 11.35 1.83 -3.65
N LEU A 88 12.48 1.32 -4.16
CA LEU A 88 13.78 1.81 -3.71
C LEU A 88 14.21 3.05 -4.47
N ARG A 89 13.99 3.08 -5.78
CA ARG A 89 14.39 4.20 -6.62
C ARG A 89 13.86 3.98 -8.02
N PHE A 90 13.98 5.01 -8.85
CA PHE A 90 13.69 4.84 -10.27
C PHE A 90 14.82 4.06 -10.92
N ALA A 91 14.49 3.31 -11.95
CA ALA A 91 15.49 2.55 -12.70
C ALA A 91 16.30 3.48 -13.59
N THR A 92 17.57 3.15 -13.77
CA THR A 92 18.41 3.91 -14.67
C THR A 92 18.18 3.46 -16.10
N GLU A 93 18.66 4.25 -17.06
CA GLU A 93 18.53 3.89 -18.46
C GLU A 93 19.23 2.57 -18.76
N ALA A 94 20.38 2.34 -18.11
CA ALA A 94 21.08 1.09 -18.33
C ALA A 94 20.27 -0.09 -17.82
N GLU A 95 19.58 0.08 -16.71
CA GLU A 95 18.74 -0.98 -16.17
C GLU A 95 17.55 -1.25 -17.07
N ILE A 96 16.94 -0.20 -17.58
CA ILE A 96 15.81 -0.34 -18.48
C ILE A 96 16.23 -1.10 -19.73
N GLY A 97 17.38 -0.75 -20.29
CA GLY A 97 17.85 -1.42 -21.47
C GLY A 97 18.10 -2.90 -21.26
N ARG A 98 18.65 -3.25 -20.11
CA ARG A 98 18.90 -4.66 -19.82
C ARG A 98 17.60 -5.43 -19.61
N ALA A 99 16.59 -4.78 -19.05
CA ALA A 99 15.33 -5.45 -18.78
C ALA A 99 14.57 -5.81 -20.04
N HIS A 100 14.89 -5.13 -21.15
CA HIS A 100 14.19 -5.37 -22.40
C HIS A 100 14.86 -6.43 -23.27
N VAL A 101 15.92 -7.00 -22.83
CA VAL A 101 16.64 -7.99 -23.62
C VAL A 101 15.96 -9.36 -23.58
#